data_86ac5a69fd3cea45d95059d0639cf00e
#
_entry.id   86ac5a69fd3cea45d95059d0639cf00e
#
_cell.length_a   1.000
_cell.length_b   1.000
_cell.length_c   1.000
_cell.angle_alpha   90.00
_cell.angle_beta   90.00
_cell.angle_gamma   90.00
#
_symmetry.space_group_name_H-M   'P 1'
#
loop_
_entity.id
_entity.type
_entity.pdbx_description
1 polymer ?
#
loop_
_entity_poly.entity_id
_entity_poly.type
_entity_poly.pdbx_seq_one_letter_code
_entity_poly.pdbx_strand_id
1 'polypeptide(L)'
;MKQHISDKQLSKFFKENKLAGAIHYHTTFNRRTRYITINNNCHSTILFIHGAPASLMESKEYFTDPELRQTFNMIAVDRPGYGRSGYGDPEPSIKKQADIVKGIIDECRIHRPFIIYAASYGASIACRLLMDFPLTADGLVLVAPSLCPGEEKYLWITPLVEHSFIRKIILPHHRTSNTEKFNHKDELSKMLPWWKNIRVPVMYIQGEKDKMIYTTNAGFARENLVNVPSLEINFIKGQKHVIDKKENPFIIKKILELLKQAGQLTKTTTTSNL
;
A
#
# COMPACT_ATOMS: atom_id res chain seq x y z
N MET A 1 4.80 -6.04 -16.54
CA MET A 1 5.39 -6.74 -15.35
C MET A 1 4.65 -8.06 -15.15
N LYS A 2 5.33 -9.19 -14.85
CA LYS A 2 4.62 -10.46 -14.54
C LYS A 2 3.95 -10.29 -13.18
N GLN A 3 2.64 -10.27 -13.15
CA GLN A 3 1.84 -10.05 -11.94
C GLN A 3 1.73 -11.30 -11.04
N HIS A 4 2.15 -12.44 -11.56
CA HIS A 4 2.12 -13.71 -10.85
C HIS A 4 3.48 -14.40 -11.00
N ILE A 5 4.37 -14.19 -10.00
CA ILE A 5 5.65 -14.87 -9.95
C ILE A 5 5.60 -16.01 -8.91
N SER A 6 6.25 -17.14 -9.25
CA SER A 6 6.37 -18.27 -8.33
C SER A 6 7.36 -17.97 -7.20
N ASP A 7 7.27 -18.73 -6.10
CA ASP A 7 8.22 -18.62 -4.99
C ASP A 7 9.66 -18.91 -5.47
N LYS A 8 9.82 -19.87 -6.41
CA LYS A 8 11.13 -20.15 -7.04
C LYS A 8 11.69 -18.93 -7.79
N GLN A 9 10.83 -18.20 -8.53
CA GLN A 9 11.26 -16.98 -9.22
C GLN A 9 11.58 -15.85 -8.25
N LEU A 10 10.82 -15.74 -7.17
CA LEU A 10 11.06 -14.75 -6.12
C LEU A 10 12.36 -15.06 -5.34
N SER A 11 12.62 -16.32 -5.00
CA SER A 11 13.88 -16.75 -4.40
C SER A 11 15.08 -16.50 -5.33
N LYS A 12 14.89 -16.71 -6.64
CA LYS A 12 15.92 -16.37 -7.64
C LYS A 12 16.19 -14.86 -7.65
N PHE A 13 15.13 -14.02 -7.62
CA PHE A 13 15.27 -12.56 -7.53
C PHE A 13 16.05 -12.13 -6.27
N PHE A 14 15.77 -12.72 -5.11
CA PHE A 14 16.54 -12.44 -3.89
C PHE A 14 18.01 -12.77 -4.06
N LYS A 15 18.33 -13.95 -4.61
CA LYS A 15 19.71 -14.39 -4.82
C LYS A 15 20.47 -13.46 -5.80
N GLU A 16 19.86 -13.14 -6.94
CA GLU A 16 20.46 -12.29 -7.97
C GLU A 16 20.75 -10.87 -7.47
N ASN A 17 19.90 -10.36 -6.57
CA ASN A 17 20.07 -9.02 -6.00
C ASN A 17 20.73 -9.00 -4.61
N LYS A 18 21.25 -10.14 -4.13
CA LYS A 18 21.90 -10.28 -2.82
C LYS A 18 21.01 -9.73 -1.67
N LEU A 19 19.72 -10.09 -1.69
CA LEU A 19 18.76 -9.71 -0.67
C LEU A 19 18.60 -10.83 0.36
N ALA A 20 18.65 -10.49 1.65
CA ALA A 20 18.32 -11.42 2.74
C ALA A 20 16.78 -11.56 2.84
N GLY A 21 16.16 -12.04 1.75
CA GLY A 21 14.72 -12.16 1.59
C GLY A 21 14.19 -13.52 2.03
N ALA A 22 13.04 -13.52 2.69
CA ALA A 22 12.27 -14.72 3.03
C ALA A 22 10.83 -14.60 2.55
N ILE A 23 10.22 -15.75 2.22
CA ILE A 23 8.85 -15.85 1.73
C ILE A 23 8.02 -16.50 2.82
N HIS A 24 6.90 -15.85 3.15
CA HIS A 24 6.00 -16.27 4.22
C HIS A 24 4.55 -16.35 3.71
N TYR A 25 3.71 -17.01 4.47
CA TYR A 25 2.28 -17.11 4.24
C TYR A 25 1.51 -16.94 5.55
N HIS A 26 0.66 -15.94 5.60
CA HIS A 26 -0.33 -15.75 6.66
C HIS A 26 -1.67 -16.35 6.25
N THR A 27 -2.40 -16.95 7.18
CA THR A 27 -3.74 -17.50 6.91
C THR A 27 -4.75 -16.92 7.88
N THR A 28 -5.71 -16.17 7.33
CA THR A 28 -6.87 -15.66 8.06
C THR A 28 -8.08 -15.57 7.14
N PHE A 29 -9.31 -15.62 7.68
CA PHE A 29 -10.56 -15.69 6.91
C PHE A 29 -10.56 -16.78 5.83
N ASN A 30 -9.97 -17.95 6.10
CA ASN A 30 -9.76 -19.04 5.15
C ASN A 30 -9.00 -18.63 3.88
N ARG A 31 -8.21 -17.54 3.94
CA ARG A 31 -7.37 -17.05 2.86
C ARG A 31 -5.91 -17.15 3.23
N ARG A 32 -5.14 -17.77 2.35
CA ARG A 32 -3.68 -17.82 2.45
C ARG A 32 -3.07 -16.67 1.68
N THR A 33 -2.41 -15.75 2.39
CA THR A 33 -1.84 -14.52 1.85
C THR A 33 -0.32 -14.57 1.91
N ARG A 34 0.34 -14.43 0.75
CA ARG A 34 1.81 -14.39 0.68
C ARG A 34 2.32 -13.02 1.05
N TYR A 35 3.38 -13.01 1.83
CA TYR A 35 4.20 -11.82 2.04
C TYR A 35 5.69 -12.17 2.05
N ILE A 36 6.54 -11.16 1.94
CA ILE A 36 7.99 -11.31 2.04
C ILE A 36 8.52 -10.39 3.13
N THR A 37 9.64 -10.82 3.70
CA THR A 37 10.50 -9.97 4.53
C THR A 37 11.87 -9.88 3.89
N ILE A 38 12.51 -8.70 3.94
CA ILE A 38 13.91 -8.49 3.58
C ILE A 38 14.58 -7.88 4.81
N ASN A 39 15.45 -8.66 5.44
CA ASN A 39 16.13 -8.24 6.65
C ASN A 39 17.49 -7.60 6.29
N ASN A 40 17.59 -6.30 6.47
CA ASN A 40 18.81 -5.52 6.23
C ASN A 40 19.54 -5.15 7.54
N ASN A 41 19.15 -5.71 8.68
CA ASN A 41 19.67 -5.37 10.03
C ASN A 41 19.53 -3.88 10.38
N CYS A 42 18.46 -3.26 9.92
CA CYS A 42 18.16 -1.86 10.16
C CYS A 42 17.31 -1.65 11.41
N HIS A 43 17.33 -0.42 11.92
CA HIS A 43 16.55 0.01 13.10
C HIS A 43 15.16 0.55 12.74
N SER A 44 14.75 0.49 11.49
CA SER A 44 13.43 0.94 11.00
C SER A 44 12.82 -0.12 10.10
N THR A 45 11.50 -0.09 9.95
CA THR A 45 10.77 -1.01 9.07
C THR A 45 9.92 -0.22 8.07
N ILE A 46 9.81 -0.74 6.84
CA ILE A 46 8.85 -0.25 5.86
C ILE A 46 8.01 -1.41 5.31
N LEU A 47 6.69 -1.22 5.24
CA LEU A 47 5.74 -2.14 4.61
C LEU A 47 5.25 -1.57 3.30
N PHE A 48 5.28 -2.37 2.23
CA PHE A 48 4.75 -2.02 0.92
C PHE A 48 3.42 -2.72 0.65
N ILE A 49 2.37 -1.93 0.33
CA ILE A 49 1.04 -2.40 -0.07
C ILE A 49 0.77 -1.93 -1.50
N HIS A 50 0.74 -2.88 -2.44
CA HIS A 50 0.62 -2.59 -3.86
C HIS A 50 -0.78 -2.15 -4.30
N GLY A 51 -0.87 -1.52 -5.49
CA GLY A 51 -2.11 -1.10 -6.15
C GLY A 51 -2.88 -2.24 -6.84
N ALA A 52 -3.75 -1.90 -7.78
CA ALA A 52 -4.57 -2.83 -8.56
C ALA A 52 -4.52 -2.47 -10.07
N PRO A 53 -4.32 -3.44 -10.98
CA PRO A 53 -3.85 -4.79 -10.73
C PRO A 53 -2.31 -4.85 -10.59
N ALA A 54 -1.80 -5.37 -9.49
CA ALA A 54 -0.37 -5.47 -9.24
C ALA A 54 0.00 -6.70 -8.37
N SER A 55 1.19 -6.73 -7.80
CA SER A 55 1.67 -7.70 -6.82
C SER A 55 2.78 -7.06 -5.98
N LEU A 56 3.29 -7.75 -4.97
CA LEU A 56 4.42 -7.29 -4.17
C LEU A 56 5.64 -6.87 -5.01
N MET A 57 5.75 -7.37 -6.25
CA MET A 57 6.82 -6.99 -7.19
C MET A 57 6.66 -5.59 -7.80
N GLU A 58 5.57 -4.90 -7.56
CA GLU A 58 5.44 -3.48 -7.89
C GLU A 58 6.54 -2.66 -7.19
N SER A 59 6.90 -3.05 -5.97
CA SER A 59 7.92 -2.38 -5.15
C SER A 59 9.35 -2.89 -5.36
N LYS A 60 9.61 -3.73 -6.37
CA LYS A 60 10.93 -4.39 -6.56
C LYS A 60 12.11 -3.42 -6.69
N GLU A 61 11.89 -2.24 -7.24
CA GLU A 61 12.92 -1.20 -7.39
C GLU A 61 13.34 -0.66 -6.00
N TYR A 62 12.38 -0.52 -5.09
CA TYR A 62 12.65 -0.11 -3.70
C TYR A 62 13.40 -1.21 -2.92
N PHE A 63 13.14 -2.50 -3.21
CA PHE A 63 13.86 -3.60 -2.56
C PHE A 63 15.35 -3.61 -2.87
N THR A 64 15.73 -3.09 -4.04
CA THR A 64 17.12 -3.07 -4.53
C THR A 64 17.78 -1.71 -4.36
N ASP A 65 17.05 -0.69 -3.95
CA ASP A 65 17.59 0.65 -3.75
C ASP A 65 18.59 0.68 -2.59
N PRO A 66 19.83 1.20 -2.80
CA PRO A 66 20.87 1.19 -1.77
C PRO A 66 20.52 1.99 -0.52
N GLU A 67 19.86 3.13 -0.65
CA GLU A 67 19.53 4.02 0.46
C GLU A 67 18.43 3.41 1.35
N LEU A 68 17.39 2.85 0.72
CA LEU A 68 16.33 2.16 1.45
C LEU A 68 16.84 0.88 2.12
N ARG A 69 17.76 0.13 1.48
CA ARG A 69 18.39 -1.06 2.08
C ARG A 69 19.26 -0.77 3.29
N GLN A 70 19.88 0.42 3.35
CA GLN A 70 20.65 0.87 4.50
C GLN A 70 19.77 1.43 5.63
N THR A 71 18.51 1.70 5.34
CA THR A 71 17.60 2.39 6.26
C THR A 71 16.55 1.46 6.85
N PHE A 72 16.02 0.52 6.06
CA PHE A 72 14.84 -0.26 6.43
C PHE A 72 15.04 -1.77 6.33
N ASN A 73 14.48 -2.50 7.29
CA ASN A 73 13.94 -3.82 7.05
C ASN A 73 12.62 -3.67 6.28
N MET A 74 12.38 -4.53 5.30
CA MET A 74 11.27 -4.35 4.37
C MET A 74 10.29 -5.51 4.46
N ILE A 75 9.01 -5.20 4.37
CA ILE A 75 7.90 -6.15 4.25
C ILE A 75 7.12 -5.79 2.99
N ALA A 76 6.69 -6.77 2.22
CA ALA A 76 5.77 -6.53 1.12
C ALA A 76 4.75 -7.66 1.01
N VAL A 77 3.51 -7.31 0.72
CA VAL A 77 2.39 -8.25 0.67
C VAL A 77 1.88 -8.44 -0.75
N ASP A 78 1.50 -9.66 -1.12
CA ASP A 78 0.56 -9.87 -2.22
C ASP A 78 -0.85 -9.75 -1.64
N ARG A 79 -1.59 -8.72 -2.01
CA ARG A 79 -2.97 -8.56 -1.55
C ARG A 79 -3.87 -9.74 -2.00
N PRO A 80 -4.94 -10.07 -1.30
CA PRO A 80 -5.89 -11.10 -1.70
C PRO A 80 -6.32 -10.98 -3.17
N GLY A 81 -6.28 -12.11 -3.89
CA GLY A 81 -6.58 -12.18 -5.32
C GLY A 81 -5.42 -11.86 -6.26
N TYR A 82 -4.26 -11.45 -5.73
CA TYR A 82 -3.06 -11.13 -6.51
C TYR A 82 -1.88 -12.02 -6.16
N GLY A 83 -0.87 -12.03 -7.03
CA GLY A 83 0.37 -12.78 -6.83
C GLY A 83 0.12 -14.26 -6.48
N ARG A 84 0.52 -14.66 -5.28
CA ARG A 84 0.30 -16.01 -4.72
C ARG A 84 -0.76 -16.03 -3.61
N SER A 85 -1.54 -14.97 -3.46
CA SER A 85 -2.59 -14.83 -2.45
C SER A 85 -3.97 -15.11 -3.04
N GLY A 86 -4.21 -16.34 -3.53
CA GLY A 86 -5.48 -16.71 -4.17
C GLY A 86 -5.68 -15.99 -5.51
N TYR A 87 -4.72 -16.10 -6.43
CA TYR A 87 -4.73 -15.41 -7.73
C TYR A 87 -6.06 -15.53 -8.48
N GLY A 88 -6.75 -14.40 -8.66
CA GLY A 88 -8.06 -14.33 -9.31
C GLY A 88 -9.25 -14.59 -8.38
N ASP A 89 -9.03 -14.74 -7.08
CA ASP A 89 -10.06 -14.83 -6.04
C ASP A 89 -10.10 -13.52 -5.23
N PRO A 90 -10.92 -12.53 -5.62
CA PRO A 90 -10.92 -11.19 -5.04
C PRO A 90 -11.44 -11.17 -3.60
N GLU A 91 -10.94 -10.19 -2.82
CA GLU A 91 -11.53 -9.74 -1.58
C GLU A 91 -11.96 -8.29 -1.75
N PRO A 92 -13.25 -7.99 -1.99
CA PRO A 92 -13.68 -6.62 -2.23
C PRO A 92 -13.70 -5.75 -0.97
N SER A 93 -13.76 -6.34 0.23
CA SER A 93 -13.81 -5.58 1.46
C SER A 93 -12.44 -5.00 1.83
N ILE A 94 -12.33 -3.66 1.82
CA ILE A 94 -11.15 -2.94 2.27
C ILE A 94 -10.83 -3.27 3.72
N LYS A 95 -11.87 -3.38 4.57
CA LYS A 95 -11.68 -3.75 5.98
C LYS A 95 -11.04 -5.12 6.13
N LYS A 96 -11.55 -6.14 5.45
CA LYS A 96 -10.95 -7.49 5.54
C LYS A 96 -9.52 -7.51 5.01
N GLN A 97 -9.22 -6.78 3.93
CA GLN A 97 -7.84 -6.66 3.45
C GLN A 97 -6.94 -5.96 4.48
N ALA A 98 -7.43 -4.94 5.18
CA ALA A 98 -6.70 -4.28 6.27
C ALA A 98 -6.46 -5.23 7.47
N ASP A 99 -7.46 -6.01 7.86
CA ASP A 99 -7.35 -7.02 8.93
C ASP A 99 -6.30 -8.10 8.57
N ILE A 100 -6.24 -8.54 7.30
CA ILE A 100 -5.22 -9.48 6.81
C ILE A 100 -3.83 -8.87 6.92
N VAL A 101 -3.67 -7.63 6.49
CA VAL A 101 -2.39 -6.90 6.59
C VAL A 101 -1.99 -6.72 8.06
N LYS A 102 -2.95 -6.43 8.95
CA LYS A 102 -2.69 -6.36 10.40
C LYS A 102 -2.16 -7.68 10.94
N GLY A 103 -2.79 -8.80 10.60
CA GLY A 103 -2.33 -10.12 11.01
C GLY A 103 -0.91 -10.43 10.53
N ILE A 104 -0.54 -10.02 9.30
CA ILE A 104 0.83 -10.15 8.79
C ILE A 104 1.80 -9.30 9.61
N ILE A 105 1.44 -8.06 9.94
CA ILE A 105 2.27 -7.17 10.76
C ILE A 105 2.53 -7.80 12.14
N ASP A 106 1.52 -8.41 12.74
CA ASP A 106 1.61 -9.04 14.07
C ASP A 106 2.54 -10.26 14.10
N GLU A 107 2.73 -10.93 12.97
CA GLU A 107 3.70 -12.03 12.82
C GLU A 107 5.13 -11.54 12.55
N CYS A 108 5.30 -10.27 12.17
CA CYS A 108 6.59 -9.71 11.79
C CYS A 108 7.31 -9.05 12.98
N ARG A 109 8.65 -9.18 13.01
CA ARG A 109 9.47 -8.35 13.88
C ARG A 109 9.54 -6.93 13.33
N ILE A 110 8.80 -6.02 13.95
CA ILE A 110 8.75 -4.60 13.56
C ILE A 110 9.80 -3.81 14.36
N HIS A 111 10.66 -3.11 13.64
CA HIS A 111 11.58 -2.11 14.18
C HIS A 111 11.00 -0.71 13.91
N ARG A 112 10.97 0.14 14.93
CA ARG A 112 10.43 1.50 14.83
C ARG A 112 11.55 2.54 14.65
N PRO A 113 11.32 3.61 13.88
CA PRO A 113 10.04 3.98 13.25
C PRO A 113 9.58 3.00 12.17
N PHE A 114 8.28 2.74 12.14
CA PHE A 114 7.63 1.87 11.15
C PHE A 114 6.80 2.69 10.18
N ILE A 115 7.15 2.64 8.89
CA ILE A 115 6.49 3.38 7.81
C ILE A 115 5.66 2.41 6.97
N ILE A 116 4.44 2.83 6.59
CA ILE A 116 3.65 2.13 5.57
C ILE A 116 3.71 2.92 4.28
N TYR A 117 4.15 2.28 3.20
CA TYR A 117 4.06 2.76 1.83
C TYR A 117 2.90 2.05 1.13
N ALA A 118 1.97 2.79 0.55
CA ALA A 118 0.82 2.22 -0.11
C ALA A 118 0.49 2.96 -1.42
N ALA A 119 0.26 2.19 -2.49
CA ALA A 119 -0.02 2.71 -3.82
C ALA A 119 -1.47 2.50 -4.25
N SER A 120 -2.07 3.51 -4.87
CA SER A 120 -3.39 3.45 -5.52
C SER A 120 -4.46 2.82 -4.61
N TYR A 121 -5.08 1.72 -4.99
CA TYR A 121 -6.04 0.97 -4.16
C TYR A 121 -5.44 0.50 -2.82
N GLY A 122 -4.15 0.17 -2.78
CA GLY A 122 -3.45 -0.20 -1.54
C GLY A 122 -3.48 0.92 -0.49
N ALA A 123 -3.58 2.18 -0.92
CA ALA A 123 -3.70 3.33 -0.04
C ALA A 123 -4.98 3.31 0.80
N SER A 124 -6.11 2.90 0.22
CA SER A 124 -7.38 2.74 0.94
C SER A 124 -7.24 1.70 2.06
N ILE A 125 -6.52 0.61 1.78
CA ILE A 125 -6.26 -0.47 2.76
C ILE A 125 -5.37 0.03 3.90
N ALA A 126 -4.27 0.75 3.57
CA ALA A 126 -3.38 1.34 4.57
C ALA A 126 -4.09 2.36 5.46
N CYS A 127 -4.93 3.23 4.86
CA CYS A 127 -5.76 4.16 5.62
C CYS A 127 -6.73 3.41 6.55
N ARG A 128 -7.43 2.38 6.03
CA ARG A 128 -8.34 1.59 6.85
C ARG A 128 -7.62 0.87 7.99
N LEU A 129 -6.45 0.33 7.75
CA LEU A 129 -5.60 -0.27 8.78
C LEU A 129 -5.32 0.72 9.92
N LEU A 130 -4.93 1.97 9.59
CA LEU A 130 -4.63 2.99 10.60
C LEU A 130 -5.89 3.59 11.24
N MET A 131 -7.05 3.54 10.59
CA MET A 131 -8.34 3.90 11.20
C MET A 131 -8.74 2.92 12.28
N ASP A 132 -8.56 1.62 12.04
CA ASP A 132 -8.96 0.56 12.97
C ASP A 132 -7.87 0.30 14.03
N PHE A 133 -6.58 0.53 13.69
CA PHE A 133 -5.41 0.28 14.53
C PHE A 133 -4.43 1.46 14.49
N PRO A 134 -4.75 2.60 15.12
CA PRO A 134 -4.01 3.87 14.95
C PRO A 134 -2.53 3.83 15.35
N LEU A 135 -2.14 2.90 16.25
CA LEU A 135 -0.77 2.77 16.74
C LEU A 135 0.08 1.76 15.95
N THR A 136 -0.44 1.25 14.83
CA THR A 136 0.26 0.23 14.04
C THR A 136 1.54 0.77 13.41
N ALA A 137 1.54 1.99 12.87
CA ALA A 137 2.70 2.60 12.21
C ALA A 137 3.01 3.99 12.78
N ASP A 138 4.18 4.52 12.41
CA ASP A 138 4.67 5.85 12.81
C ASP A 138 4.58 6.86 11.66
N GLY A 139 4.31 6.42 10.43
CA GLY A 139 4.12 7.28 9.27
C GLY A 139 3.50 6.57 8.08
N LEU A 140 2.89 7.33 7.18
CA LEU A 140 2.15 6.83 6.03
C LEU A 140 2.55 7.56 4.74
N VAL A 141 3.05 6.82 3.75
CA VAL A 141 3.33 7.30 2.39
C VAL A 141 2.24 6.79 1.46
N LEU A 142 1.54 7.69 0.83
CA LEU A 142 0.45 7.43 -0.12
C LEU A 142 0.88 7.85 -1.52
N VAL A 143 0.92 6.91 -2.46
CA VAL A 143 1.31 7.18 -3.85
C VAL A 143 0.14 6.96 -4.79
N ALA A 144 -0.26 8.01 -5.52
CA ALA A 144 -1.43 8.05 -6.39
C ALA A 144 -2.70 7.46 -5.71
N PRO A 145 -3.02 7.86 -4.47
CA PRO A 145 -3.95 7.13 -3.62
C PRO A 145 -5.41 7.35 -4.01
N SER A 146 -6.21 6.29 -3.97
CA SER A 146 -7.67 6.35 -4.11
C SER A 146 -8.31 6.41 -2.73
N LEU A 147 -8.84 7.56 -2.35
CA LEU A 147 -9.35 7.84 -0.99
C LEU A 147 -10.80 8.34 -0.97
N CYS A 148 -11.17 9.15 -1.96
CA CYS A 148 -12.48 9.78 -2.03
C CYS A 148 -13.49 8.90 -2.78
N PRO A 149 -14.66 8.61 -2.19
CA PRO A 149 -15.69 7.80 -2.85
C PRO A 149 -16.12 8.40 -4.20
N GLY A 150 -15.94 7.64 -5.28
CA GLY A 150 -16.34 8.03 -6.64
C GLY A 150 -15.38 8.95 -7.38
N GLU A 151 -14.31 9.46 -6.74
CA GLU A 151 -13.31 10.34 -7.36
C GLU A 151 -12.20 9.56 -8.08
N GLU A 152 -12.62 8.60 -8.91
CA GLU A 152 -11.77 7.78 -9.76
C GLU A 152 -12.48 7.44 -11.08
N LYS A 153 -11.70 7.16 -12.12
CA LYS A 153 -12.24 6.77 -13.42
C LYS A 153 -13.01 5.45 -13.29
N TYR A 154 -14.30 5.51 -13.48
CA TYR A 154 -15.17 4.34 -13.54
C TYR A 154 -15.46 3.97 -15.00
N LEU A 155 -15.25 2.71 -15.37
CA LEU A 155 -15.55 2.21 -16.72
C LEU A 155 -16.97 1.67 -16.74
N TRP A 156 -17.77 2.11 -17.71
CA TRP A 156 -19.15 1.65 -17.89
C TRP A 156 -19.29 0.12 -18.05
N ILE A 157 -18.23 -0.55 -18.51
CA ILE A 157 -18.15 -2.01 -18.67
C ILE A 157 -17.93 -2.74 -17.32
N THR A 158 -17.52 -2.04 -16.26
CA THR A 158 -17.21 -2.64 -14.94
C THR A 158 -18.35 -3.54 -14.42
N PRO A 159 -19.62 -3.14 -14.44
CA PRO A 159 -20.71 -4.01 -14.01
C PRO A 159 -20.89 -5.27 -14.89
N LEU A 160 -20.62 -5.13 -16.20
CA LEU A 160 -20.75 -6.27 -17.13
C LEU A 160 -19.69 -7.34 -16.85
N VAL A 161 -18.50 -6.94 -16.39
CA VAL A 161 -17.41 -7.86 -16.04
C VAL A 161 -17.76 -8.70 -14.81
N GLU A 162 -18.63 -8.22 -13.92
CA GLU A 162 -19.12 -8.99 -12.77
C GLU A 162 -20.12 -10.09 -13.17
N HIS A 163 -20.65 -10.07 -14.40
CA HIS A 163 -21.53 -11.13 -14.88
C HIS A 163 -20.78 -12.47 -15.01
N SER A 164 -21.40 -13.54 -14.51
CA SER A 164 -20.77 -14.85 -14.32
C SER A 164 -20.09 -15.44 -15.57
N PHE A 165 -20.67 -15.22 -16.76
CA PHE A 165 -20.12 -15.67 -18.03
C PHE A 165 -18.88 -14.87 -18.45
N ILE A 166 -18.96 -13.55 -18.38
CA ILE A 166 -17.87 -12.63 -18.77
C ILE A 166 -16.67 -12.81 -17.82
N ARG A 167 -16.93 -12.98 -16.53
CA ARG A 167 -15.90 -13.26 -15.52
C ARG A 167 -14.99 -14.44 -15.86
N LYS A 168 -15.51 -15.48 -16.51
CA LYS A 168 -14.75 -16.70 -16.83
C LYS A 168 -13.71 -16.48 -17.93
N ILE A 169 -13.92 -15.52 -18.83
CA ILE A 169 -13.03 -15.27 -19.97
C ILE A 169 -12.02 -14.17 -19.71
N ILE A 170 -12.16 -13.41 -18.62
CA ILE A 170 -11.25 -12.33 -18.24
C ILE A 170 -10.08 -12.88 -17.43
N LEU A 171 -8.87 -12.36 -17.71
CA LEU A 171 -7.66 -12.73 -16.97
C LEU A 171 -7.85 -12.52 -15.46
N PRO A 172 -7.36 -13.45 -14.62
CA PRO A 172 -7.65 -13.45 -13.17
C PRO A 172 -7.36 -12.15 -12.47
N HIS A 173 -6.24 -11.49 -12.75
CA HIS A 173 -5.87 -10.21 -12.14
C HIS A 173 -6.76 -9.03 -12.55
N HIS A 174 -7.26 -9.03 -13.80
CA HIS A 174 -8.24 -8.04 -14.24
C HIS A 174 -9.62 -8.28 -13.61
N ARG A 175 -9.99 -9.55 -13.45
CA ARG A 175 -11.20 -9.91 -12.71
C ARG A 175 -11.15 -9.43 -11.27
N THR A 176 -10.02 -9.66 -10.58
CA THR A 176 -9.82 -9.16 -9.20
C THR A 176 -9.93 -7.65 -9.14
N SER A 177 -9.18 -6.93 -9.99
CA SER A 177 -9.21 -5.46 -9.98
C SER A 177 -10.58 -4.90 -10.37
N ASN A 178 -11.35 -5.58 -11.24
CA ASN A 178 -12.70 -5.16 -11.58
C ASN A 178 -13.66 -5.32 -10.40
N THR A 179 -13.61 -6.45 -9.69
CA THR A 179 -14.44 -6.66 -8.49
C THR A 179 -14.11 -5.65 -7.40
N GLU A 180 -12.83 -5.36 -7.17
CA GLU A 180 -12.40 -4.30 -6.26
C GLU A 180 -13.00 -2.95 -6.72
N LYS A 181 -12.84 -2.60 -8.00
CA LYS A 181 -13.35 -1.36 -8.59
C LYS A 181 -14.87 -1.22 -8.47
N PHE A 182 -15.59 -2.30 -8.74
CA PHE A 182 -17.05 -2.34 -8.66
C PHE A 182 -17.58 -1.99 -7.25
N ASN A 183 -16.87 -2.45 -6.21
CA ASN A 183 -17.25 -2.25 -4.81
C ASN A 183 -16.58 -1.01 -4.17
N HIS A 184 -15.60 -0.39 -4.84
CA HIS A 184 -14.68 0.57 -4.20
C HIS A 184 -15.37 1.79 -3.63
N LYS A 185 -16.31 2.40 -4.37
CA LYS A 185 -17.05 3.57 -3.91
C LYS A 185 -17.77 3.29 -2.60
N ASP A 186 -18.45 2.13 -2.50
CA ASP A 186 -19.22 1.76 -1.31
C ASP A 186 -18.29 1.44 -0.13
N GLU A 187 -17.17 0.76 -0.38
CA GLU A 187 -16.18 0.47 0.65
C GLU A 187 -15.52 1.75 1.17
N LEU A 188 -15.17 2.71 0.31
CA LEU A 188 -14.67 4.03 0.73
C LEU A 188 -15.72 4.83 1.50
N SER A 189 -17.01 4.74 1.12
CA SER A 189 -18.09 5.41 1.83
C SER A 189 -18.22 4.91 3.27
N LYS A 190 -17.99 3.62 3.52
CA LYS A 190 -17.97 3.04 4.88
C LYS A 190 -16.80 3.57 5.73
N MET A 191 -15.77 4.14 5.12
CA MET A 191 -14.59 4.68 5.81
C MET A 191 -14.80 6.12 6.30
N LEU A 192 -15.77 6.86 5.74
CA LEU A 192 -15.97 8.29 6.01
C LEU A 192 -15.97 8.68 7.49
N PRO A 193 -16.62 7.93 8.43
CA PRO A 193 -16.63 8.32 9.84
C PRO A 193 -15.27 8.18 10.56
N TRP A 194 -14.32 7.45 9.97
CA TRP A 194 -13.12 6.95 10.66
C TRP A 194 -11.84 7.69 10.31
N TRP A 195 -11.82 8.59 9.31
CA TRP A 195 -10.62 9.33 8.86
C TRP A 195 -9.90 10.07 9.99
N LYS A 196 -10.64 10.62 10.94
CA LYS A 196 -10.11 11.30 12.13
C LYS A 196 -9.28 10.42 13.07
N ASN A 197 -9.32 9.10 12.89
CA ASN A 197 -8.54 8.15 13.68
C ASN A 197 -7.09 8.03 13.20
N ILE A 198 -6.78 8.45 11.98
CA ILE A 198 -5.41 8.48 11.49
C ILE A 198 -4.67 9.62 12.19
N ARG A 199 -3.57 9.28 12.89
CA ARG A 199 -2.81 10.20 13.77
C ARG A 199 -1.31 10.18 13.51
N VAL A 200 -0.88 9.68 12.37
CA VAL A 200 0.53 9.63 11.97
C VAL A 200 0.80 10.69 10.89
N PRO A 201 2.04 11.18 10.75
CA PRO A 201 2.40 12.06 9.63
C PRO A 201 2.16 11.36 8.29
N VAL A 202 1.64 12.09 7.31
CA VAL A 202 1.24 11.58 6.00
C VAL A 202 1.98 12.32 4.89
N MET A 203 2.64 11.56 4.04
CA MET A 203 3.21 12.00 2.77
C MET A 203 2.31 11.55 1.62
N TYR A 204 1.69 12.48 0.93
CA TYR A 204 0.83 12.24 -0.22
C TYR A 204 1.58 12.60 -1.51
N ILE A 205 1.67 11.68 -2.46
CA ILE A 205 2.38 11.88 -3.73
C ILE A 205 1.46 11.45 -4.88
N GLN A 206 1.26 12.31 -5.89
CA GLN A 206 0.42 11.99 -7.04
C GLN A 206 0.97 12.62 -8.32
N GLY A 207 0.73 11.99 -9.47
CA GLY A 207 1.01 12.61 -10.75
C GLY A 207 0.02 13.75 -11.04
N GLU A 208 0.52 14.90 -11.50
CA GLU A 208 -0.30 16.07 -11.86
C GLU A 208 -1.34 15.75 -12.94
N LYS A 209 -1.01 14.80 -13.84
CA LYS A 209 -1.87 14.38 -14.96
C LYS A 209 -2.55 13.03 -14.70
N ASP A 210 -2.73 12.64 -13.46
CA ASP A 210 -3.47 11.43 -13.11
C ASP A 210 -4.94 11.55 -13.54
N LYS A 211 -5.34 10.67 -14.48
CA LYS A 211 -6.72 10.56 -14.99
C LYS A 211 -7.41 9.27 -14.58
N MET A 212 -6.74 8.43 -13.77
CA MET A 212 -7.34 7.22 -13.21
C MET A 212 -7.91 7.49 -11.81
N ILE A 213 -7.10 8.11 -10.96
CA ILE A 213 -7.51 8.64 -9.67
C ILE A 213 -7.44 10.16 -9.79
N TYR A 214 -8.56 10.84 -9.60
CA TYR A 214 -8.60 12.28 -9.81
C TYR A 214 -7.84 13.02 -8.71
N THR A 215 -7.24 14.15 -9.06
CA THR A 215 -6.44 14.97 -8.14
C THR A 215 -7.27 15.59 -7.02
N THR A 216 -8.61 15.57 -7.13
CA THR A 216 -9.58 15.90 -6.07
C THR A 216 -9.41 15.04 -4.81
N ASN A 217 -8.81 13.82 -4.92
CA ASN A 217 -8.43 13.01 -3.77
C ASN A 217 -7.46 13.74 -2.81
N ALA A 218 -6.64 14.68 -3.31
CA ALA A 218 -5.77 15.49 -2.46
C ALA A 218 -6.57 16.52 -1.63
N GLY A 219 -7.65 17.10 -2.19
CA GLY A 219 -8.59 17.93 -1.46
C GLY A 219 -9.29 17.13 -0.36
N PHE A 220 -9.82 15.98 -0.71
CA PHE A 220 -10.43 15.05 0.25
C PHE A 220 -9.48 14.68 1.40
N ALA A 221 -8.19 14.41 1.11
CA ALA A 221 -7.21 14.13 2.13
C ALA A 221 -7.02 15.31 3.09
N ARG A 222 -6.97 16.57 2.60
CA ARG A 222 -6.88 17.76 3.43
C ARG A 222 -8.07 17.93 4.37
N GLU A 223 -9.27 17.65 3.88
CA GLU A 223 -10.51 17.82 4.63
C GLU A 223 -10.71 16.75 5.69
N ASN A 224 -10.19 15.54 5.49
CA ASN A 224 -10.52 14.39 6.32
C ASN A 224 -9.36 13.94 7.24
N LEU A 225 -8.09 14.18 6.89
CA LEU A 225 -6.93 13.86 7.72
C LEU A 225 -6.66 14.96 8.76
N VAL A 226 -7.67 15.30 9.55
CA VAL A 226 -7.66 16.45 10.47
C VAL A 226 -6.81 16.25 11.73
N ASN A 227 -6.50 15.01 12.09
CA ASN A 227 -5.76 14.68 13.32
C ASN A 227 -4.31 14.20 13.05
N VAL A 228 -3.85 14.29 11.80
CA VAL A 228 -2.47 13.94 11.48
C VAL A 228 -1.50 15.05 11.92
N PRO A 229 -0.32 14.73 12.47
CA PRO A 229 0.66 15.74 12.87
C PRO A 229 1.17 16.59 11.70
N SER A 230 1.24 16.02 10.52
CA SER A 230 1.55 16.71 9.27
C SER A 230 0.95 15.99 8.07
N LEU A 231 0.51 16.76 7.07
CA LEU A 231 0.09 16.28 5.76
C LEU A 231 0.85 17.07 4.69
N GLU A 232 1.78 16.41 4.03
CA GLU A 232 2.49 16.99 2.89
C GLU A 232 1.95 16.41 1.59
N ILE A 233 1.49 17.28 0.68
CA ILE A 233 0.93 16.88 -0.62
C ILE A 233 1.88 17.33 -1.72
N ASN A 234 2.34 16.37 -2.51
CA ASN A 234 3.28 16.54 -3.60
C ASN A 234 2.67 16.09 -4.93
N PHE A 235 2.54 17.00 -5.89
CA PHE A 235 2.21 16.68 -7.26
C PHE A 235 3.48 16.62 -8.10
N ILE A 236 3.69 15.47 -8.78
CA ILE A 236 4.84 15.32 -9.69
C ILE A 236 4.42 15.82 -11.06
N LYS A 237 5.06 16.89 -11.51
CA LYS A 237 4.76 17.58 -12.77
C LYS A 237 4.82 16.63 -13.97
N GLY A 238 3.76 16.65 -14.77
CA GLY A 238 3.66 15.88 -16.01
C GLY A 238 3.42 14.38 -15.82
N GLN A 239 3.51 13.83 -14.60
CA GLN A 239 3.30 12.42 -14.34
C GLN A 239 1.81 12.05 -14.36
N LYS A 240 1.53 10.79 -14.75
CA LYS A 240 0.20 10.18 -14.77
C LYS A 240 -0.01 9.32 -13.51
N HIS A 241 -1.05 8.48 -13.51
CA HIS A 241 -1.34 7.53 -12.42
C HIS A 241 -0.17 6.59 -12.14
N VAL A 242 0.37 5.96 -13.18
CA VAL A 242 1.62 5.19 -13.07
C VAL A 242 2.76 6.19 -13.17
N ILE A 243 3.39 6.45 -12.03
CA ILE A 243 4.55 7.35 -11.95
C ILE A 243 5.75 6.66 -12.59
N ASP A 244 6.46 7.39 -13.44
CA ASP A 244 7.66 6.90 -14.12
C ASP A 244 8.76 6.56 -13.10
N LYS A 245 9.48 5.48 -13.31
CA LYS A 245 10.58 5.04 -12.43
C LYS A 245 11.70 6.07 -12.27
N LYS A 246 11.87 6.99 -13.21
CA LYS A 246 12.82 8.09 -13.08
C LYS A 246 12.49 9.02 -11.90
N GLU A 247 11.25 8.99 -11.41
CA GLU A 247 10.81 9.74 -10.24
C GLU A 247 11.03 8.98 -8.90
N ASN A 248 11.50 7.73 -8.96
CA ASN A 248 11.79 6.97 -7.73
C ASN A 248 12.73 7.71 -6.77
N PRO A 249 13.81 8.40 -7.21
CA PRO A 249 14.66 9.17 -6.30
C PRO A 249 13.87 10.23 -5.51
N PHE A 250 12.90 10.90 -6.15
CA PHE A 250 12.03 11.86 -5.47
C PHE A 250 11.15 11.16 -4.43
N ILE A 251 10.53 10.02 -4.79
CA ILE A 251 9.68 9.26 -3.86
C ILE A 251 10.51 8.73 -2.68
N ILE A 252 11.71 8.20 -2.92
CA ILE A 252 12.63 7.71 -1.90
C ILE A 252 13.01 8.84 -0.94
N LYS A 253 13.38 10.01 -1.47
CA LYS A 253 13.66 11.20 -0.66
C LYS A 253 12.47 11.52 0.27
N LYS A 254 11.23 11.48 -0.24
CA LYS A 254 10.02 11.74 0.55
C LYS A 254 9.75 10.68 1.62
N ILE A 255 10.05 9.41 1.34
CA ILE A 255 10.00 8.33 2.34
C ILE A 255 10.98 8.63 3.49
N LEU A 256 12.20 9.05 3.18
CA LEU A 256 13.24 9.34 4.18
C LEU A 256 12.95 10.62 4.97
N GLU A 257 12.36 11.64 4.34
CA GLU A 257 11.89 12.84 5.03
C GLU A 257 10.79 12.49 6.05
N LEU A 258 9.82 11.65 5.66
CA LEU A 258 8.77 11.18 6.56
C LEU A 258 9.33 10.34 7.72
N LEU A 259 10.32 9.47 7.44
CA LEU A 259 10.98 8.69 8.49
C LEU A 259 11.60 9.58 9.57
N LYS A 260 12.26 10.68 9.16
CA LYS A 260 12.84 11.65 10.10
C LYS A 260 11.77 12.31 10.97
N GLN A 261 10.65 12.72 10.37
CA GLN A 261 9.51 13.28 11.11
C GLN A 261 8.93 12.29 12.12
N ALA A 262 8.69 11.06 11.69
CA ALA A 262 8.18 9.98 12.54
C ALA A 262 9.12 9.67 13.73
N GLY A 263 10.43 9.64 13.49
CA GLY A 263 11.43 9.40 14.54
C GLY A 263 11.55 10.55 15.57
N GLN A 264 11.25 11.76 15.19
CA GLN A 264 11.21 12.89 16.11
C GLN A 264 9.98 12.83 17.03
N LEU A 265 8.81 12.50 16.47
CA LEU A 265 7.57 12.37 17.23
C LEU A 265 7.63 11.23 18.26
N THR A 266 8.21 10.09 17.92
CA THR A 266 8.40 8.97 18.86
C THR A 266 9.28 9.34 20.05
N LYS A 267 10.35 10.11 19.83
CA LYS A 267 11.23 10.57 20.93
C LYS A 267 10.52 11.53 21.89
N THR A 268 9.75 12.47 21.36
CA THR A 268 9.03 13.48 22.17
C THR A 268 7.96 12.80 23.05
N THR A 269 7.26 11.80 22.53
CA THR A 269 6.23 11.07 23.30
C THR A 269 6.84 10.24 24.43
N THR A 270 8.04 9.71 24.26
CA THR A 270 8.74 8.93 25.31
C THR A 270 9.24 9.84 26.44
N THR A 271 9.65 11.07 26.13
CA THR A 271 10.19 12.04 27.12
C THR A 271 9.08 12.71 27.94
N SER A 272 7.85 12.81 27.42
CA SER A 272 6.71 13.41 28.12
C SER A 272 5.97 12.46 29.07
N ASN A 273 6.32 11.18 29.07
CA ASN A 273 5.74 10.13 29.94
C ASN A 273 6.71 9.69 31.06
N LEU A 274 7.84 10.39 31.25
CA LEU A 274 8.78 10.30 32.37
C LEU A 274 8.68 11.53 33.26
#